data_87fe241c117708c37efdc71c900545b6
#
_entry.id   87fe241c117708c37efdc71c900545b6
#
_cell.length_a   1.000
_cell.length_b   1.000
_cell.length_c   1.000
_cell.angle_alpha   90.00
_cell.angle_beta   90.00
_cell.angle_gamma   90.00
#
_symmetry.space_group_name_H-M   'P 1'
#
loop_
_entity.id
_entity.type
_entity.pdbx_description
1 polymer ?
#
loop_
_entity_poly.entity_id
_entity_poly.type
_entity_poly.pdbx_seq_one_letter_code
_entity_poly.pdbx_strand_id
1 'polypeptide(L)'
;MVYVYIEVCMNSIFDIIGPIMIGPSSSHTAGAARLGKMARCIFRATPKKVDLTLYGSFAKTYKGHGTDRALIGGLLGYKEDDANIRVAHELAKKEGMEFSFIESPLDVGHPNVVRFDMYDEHNRHMTVIGRSLGGGQIMITEVDGNDMSIT
;
A
#
# COMPACT_ATOMS: atom_id res chain seq x y z
N MET A 1 7.36 -18.59 -11.24
CA MET A 1 8.07 -18.04 -10.06
C MET A 1 7.35 -16.87 -9.42
N VAL A 2 6.95 -15.88 -10.19
CA VAL A 2 6.16 -14.75 -9.67
C VAL A 2 4.81 -15.19 -9.10
N TYR A 3 4.17 -16.16 -9.71
CA TYR A 3 2.87 -16.70 -9.30
C TYR A 3 2.89 -17.28 -7.88
N VAL A 4 3.86 -18.15 -7.61
CA VAL A 4 3.98 -18.81 -6.29
C VAL A 4 4.23 -17.77 -5.20
N TYR A 5 5.02 -16.74 -5.52
CA TYR A 5 5.34 -15.70 -4.57
C TYR A 5 4.11 -14.84 -4.22
N ILE A 6 3.30 -14.53 -5.23
CA ILE A 6 2.06 -13.79 -5.03
C ILE A 6 1.08 -14.61 -4.17
N GLU A 7 0.98 -15.91 -4.40
CA GLU A 7 0.16 -16.79 -3.56
C GLU A 7 0.60 -16.78 -2.10
N VAL A 8 1.90 -16.86 -1.85
CA VAL A 8 2.44 -16.78 -0.48
C VAL A 8 2.11 -15.44 0.16
N CYS A 9 2.24 -14.35 -0.58
CA CYS A 9 1.88 -13.02 -0.10
C CYS A 9 0.39 -12.91 0.22
N MET A 10 -0.45 -13.45 -0.63
CA MET A 10 -1.90 -13.44 -0.43
C MET A 10 -2.29 -14.25 0.79
N ASN A 11 -1.74 -15.45 0.95
CA ASN A 11 -1.99 -16.28 2.12
C ASN A 11 -1.55 -15.56 3.40
N SER A 12 -0.39 -14.93 3.38
CA SER A 12 0.11 -14.15 4.51
C SER A 12 -0.82 -13.00 4.88
N ILE A 13 -1.48 -12.38 3.89
CA ILE A 13 -2.44 -11.32 4.13
C ILE A 13 -3.75 -11.88 4.67
N PHE A 14 -4.22 -13.01 4.18
CA PHE A 14 -5.41 -13.68 4.71
C PHE A 14 -5.24 -14.13 6.15
N ASP A 15 -4.05 -14.59 6.52
CA ASP A 15 -3.74 -14.95 7.91
C ASP A 15 -3.80 -13.74 8.86
N ILE A 16 -3.71 -12.55 8.32
CA ILE A 16 -3.77 -11.30 9.07
C ILE A 16 -5.21 -10.77 9.19
N ILE A 17 -6.16 -11.31 8.46
CA ILE A 17 -7.55 -10.93 8.57
C ILE A 17 -8.11 -11.43 9.91
N GLY A 18 -7.73 -10.73 10.95
CA GLY A 18 -8.37 -10.87 12.25
C GLY A 18 -9.79 -10.29 12.20
N PRO A 19 -10.61 -10.62 13.18
CA PRO A 19 -12.03 -10.51 13.02
C PRO A 19 -12.64 -9.12 13.05
N ILE A 20 -11.97 -8.04 13.31
CA ILE A 20 -12.67 -6.75 13.35
C ILE A 20 -11.74 -5.59 13.18
N MET A 21 -12.06 -4.80 12.17
CA MET A 21 -11.47 -3.51 11.95
C MET A 21 -12.33 -2.46 12.63
N ILE A 22 -11.84 -1.94 13.72
CA ILE A 22 -12.48 -0.81 14.40
C ILE A 22 -11.74 0.44 13.98
N GLY A 23 -12.36 1.23 13.11
CA GLY A 23 -11.79 2.49 12.69
C GLY A 23 -12.77 3.29 11.85
N PRO A 24 -12.68 4.62 11.87
CA PRO A 24 -13.64 5.49 11.18
C PRO A 24 -13.58 5.39 9.66
N SER A 25 -12.53 4.79 9.05
CA SER A 25 -12.45 4.63 7.60
C SER A 25 -11.55 3.45 7.26
N SER A 26 -12.14 2.26 7.16
CA SER A 26 -11.41 1.05 6.82
C SER A 26 -10.80 1.09 5.41
N SER A 27 -11.41 1.81 4.46
CA SER A 27 -10.83 1.97 3.12
C SER A 27 -9.59 2.86 3.12
N HIS A 28 -9.54 3.88 3.97
CA HIS A 28 -8.43 4.85 4.03
C HIS A 28 -7.32 4.46 5.01
N THR A 29 -7.57 3.53 5.90
CA THR A 29 -6.56 3.08 6.87
C THR A 29 -6.22 1.62 6.69
N ALA A 30 -7.15 0.73 6.93
CA ALA A 30 -6.89 -0.70 6.82
C ALA A 30 -6.61 -1.14 5.39
N GLY A 31 -7.43 -0.67 4.44
CA GLY A 31 -7.19 -0.94 3.02
C GLY A 31 -5.85 -0.37 2.56
N ALA A 32 -5.52 0.84 2.99
CA ALA A 32 -4.24 1.46 2.66
C ALA A 32 -3.05 0.69 3.22
N ALA A 33 -3.13 0.27 4.49
CA ALA A 33 -2.07 -0.53 5.10
C ALA A 33 -1.88 -1.87 4.37
N ARG A 34 -2.97 -2.53 4.01
CA ARG A 34 -2.91 -3.78 3.23
C ARG A 34 -2.34 -3.58 1.84
N LEU A 35 -2.69 -2.47 1.17
CA LEU A 35 -2.12 -2.12 -0.13
C LEU A 35 -0.61 -1.95 -0.03
N GLY A 36 -0.14 -1.19 0.96
CA GLY A 36 1.30 -1.01 1.19
C GLY A 36 2.00 -2.34 1.47
N LYS A 37 1.39 -3.18 2.28
CA LYS A 37 1.95 -4.50 2.60
C LYS A 37 1.99 -5.41 1.38
N MET A 38 0.94 -5.40 0.54
CA MET A 38 0.92 -6.17 -0.69
C MET A 38 1.97 -5.66 -1.68
N ALA A 39 2.10 -4.35 -1.84
CA ALA A 39 3.11 -3.76 -2.72
C ALA A 39 4.52 -4.18 -2.27
N ARG A 40 4.81 -4.11 -0.97
CA ARG A 40 6.07 -4.59 -0.40
C ARG A 40 6.30 -6.07 -0.72
N CYS A 41 5.28 -6.87 -0.56
CA CYS A 41 5.34 -8.31 -0.80
C CYS A 41 5.64 -8.61 -2.27
N ILE A 42 4.97 -7.95 -3.19
CA ILE A 42 5.19 -8.09 -4.64
C ILE A 42 6.59 -7.60 -5.01
N PHE A 43 7.06 -6.52 -4.41
CA PHE A 43 8.41 -6.00 -4.62
C PHE A 43 9.49 -6.92 -4.02
N ARG A 44 9.12 -7.74 -3.07
CA ARG A 44 9.98 -8.73 -2.39
C ARG A 44 11.03 -8.12 -1.47
N ALA A 45 10.82 -6.89 -1.06
CA ALA A 45 11.71 -6.20 -0.12
C ALA A 45 11.02 -4.93 0.39
N THR A 46 11.54 -4.36 1.47
CA THR A 46 11.20 -2.99 1.85
C THR A 46 11.89 -2.05 0.86
N PRO A 47 11.18 -1.19 0.15
CA PRO A 47 11.82 -0.30 -0.81
C PRO A 47 12.73 0.71 -0.10
N LYS A 48 13.80 1.11 -0.77
CA LYS A 48 14.67 2.20 -0.30
C LYS A 48 14.08 3.56 -0.66
N LYS A 49 13.32 3.60 -1.75
CA LYS A 49 12.61 4.80 -2.18
C LYS A 49 11.26 4.38 -2.76
N VAL A 50 10.23 5.15 -2.47
CA VAL A 50 8.90 4.94 -3.04
C VAL A 50 8.23 6.27 -3.34
N ASP A 51 7.67 6.38 -4.54
CA ASP A 51 6.78 7.47 -4.92
C ASP A 51 5.36 6.92 -4.95
N LEU A 52 4.47 7.52 -4.18
CA LEU A 52 3.09 7.10 -4.07
C LEU A 52 2.20 8.11 -4.76
N THR A 53 1.63 7.74 -5.90
CA THR A 53 0.68 8.58 -6.61
C THR A 53 -0.73 8.19 -6.16
N LEU A 54 -1.46 9.17 -5.64
CA LEU A 54 -2.80 8.98 -5.08
C LEU A 54 -3.85 9.55 -6.02
N TYR A 55 -4.96 8.85 -6.16
CA TYR A 55 -6.06 9.21 -7.04
C TYR A 55 -7.36 9.30 -6.25
N GLY A 56 -8.28 10.13 -6.71
CA GLY A 56 -9.62 10.23 -6.14
C GLY A 56 -9.63 10.67 -4.67
N SER A 57 -10.40 9.97 -3.86
CA SER A 57 -10.53 10.29 -2.44
C SER A 57 -9.21 10.16 -1.67
N PHE A 58 -8.36 9.21 -2.04
CA PHE A 58 -7.03 9.10 -1.44
C PHE A 58 -6.22 10.39 -1.65
N ALA A 59 -6.26 10.95 -2.85
CA ALA A 59 -5.54 12.20 -3.15
C ALA A 59 -6.04 13.38 -2.30
N LYS A 60 -7.34 13.43 -2.06
CA LYS A 60 -7.98 14.57 -1.36
C LYS A 60 -7.81 14.50 0.15
N THR A 61 -7.76 13.31 0.73
CA THR A 61 -7.94 13.13 2.17
C THR A 61 -6.80 12.37 2.86
N TYR A 62 -5.73 12.05 2.16
CA TYR A 62 -4.70 11.15 2.72
C TYR A 62 -4.06 11.67 4.02
N LYS A 63 -3.88 12.97 4.14
CA LYS A 63 -3.30 13.57 5.37
C LYS A 63 -4.28 13.53 6.54
N GLY A 64 -5.53 13.85 6.29
CA GLY A 64 -6.53 13.98 7.35
C GLY A 64 -7.02 12.65 7.92
N HIS A 65 -6.95 11.58 7.15
CA HIS A 65 -7.46 10.26 7.53
C HIS A 65 -6.36 9.25 7.88
N GLY A 66 -5.10 9.66 7.87
CA GLY A 66 -3.99 8.76 8.20
C GLY A 66 -3.65 7.78 7.10
N THR A 67 -4.16 7.98 5.88
CA THR A 67 -3.88 7.13 4.72
C THR A 67 -2.38 7.08 4.42
N ASP A 68 -1.71 8.22 4.52
CA ASP A 68 -0.27 8.34 4.31
C ASP A 68 0.51 7.42 5.26
N ARG A 69 0.20 7.47 6.54
CA ARG A 69 0.86 6.64 7.55
C ARG A 69 0.52 5.16 7.37
N ALA A 70 -0.71 4.85 6.97
CA ALA A 70 -1.12 3.48 6.71
C ALA A 70 -0.38 2.88 5.51
N LEU A 71 -0.26 3.63 4.41
CA LEU A 71 0.48 3.19 3.22
C LEU A 71 1.96 2.93 3.56
N ILE A 72 2.61 3.87 4.24
CA ILE A 72 4.02 3.72 4.63
C ILE A 72 4.19 2.59 5.64
N GLY A 73 3.31 2.49 6.63
CA GLY A 73 3.34 1.41 7.61
C GLY A 73 3.23 0.03 6.96
N GLY A 74 2.35 -0.10 5.98
CA GLY A 74 2.22 -1.33 5.19
C GLY A 74 3.50 -1.65 4.42
N LEU A 75 4.11 -0.66 3.79
CA LEU A 75 5.39 -0.81 3.08
C LEU A 75 6.53 -1.23 4.02
N LEU A 76 6.45 -0.88 5.29
CA LEU A 76 7.40 -1.32 6.31
C LEU A 76 7.07 -2.72 6.85
N GLY A 77 5.93 -3.27 6.48
CA GLY A 77 5.50 -4.61 6.89
C GLY A 77 4.60 -4.66 8.11
N TYR A 78 4.14 -3.52 8.61
CA TYR A 78 3.22 -3.49 9.76
C TYR A 78 1.80 -3.86 9.36
N LYS A 79 1.09 -4.51 10.28
CA LYS A 79 -0.32 -4.82 10.11
C LYS A 79 -1.18 -3.57 10.28
N GLU A 80 -2.39 -3.59 9.76
CA GLU A 80 -3.31 -2.46 9.79
C GLU A 80 -3.71 -2.01 11.19
N ASP A 81 -3.63 -2.89 12.18
CA ASP A 81 -3.94 -2.60 13.58
C ASP A 81 -2.71 -2.31 14.45
N ASP A 82 -1.52 -2.28 13.83
CA ASP A 82 -0.28 -2.05 14.57
C ASP A 82 -0.16 -0.58 15.00
N ALA A 83 0.17 -0.37 16.27
CA ALA A 83 0.34 0.97 16.81
C ALA A 83 1.48 1.75 16.13
N ASN A 84 2.45 1.06 15.55
CA ASN A 84 3.57 1.69 14.83
C ASN A 84 3.13 2.45 13.58
N ILE A 85 1.93 2.17 13.06
CA ILE A 85 1.40 2.93 11.92
C ILE A 85 1.31 4.42 12.21
N ARG A 86 1.01 4.80 13.43
CA ARG A 86 0.93 6.22 13.84
C ARG A 86 2.23 6.97 13.65
N VAL A 87 3.35 6.28 13.74
CA VAL A 87 4.70 6.85 13.63
C VAL A 87 5.44 6.28 12.41
N ALA A 88 4.70 5.83 11.42
CA ALA A 88 5.28 5.16 10.24
C ALA A 88 6.26 6.06 9.49
N HIS A 89 5.99 7.35 9.38
CA HIS A 89 6.89 8.28 8.69
C HIS A 89 8.26 8.37 9.39
N GLU A 90 8.26 8.44 10.70
CA GLU A 90 9.50 8.48 11.49
C GLU A 90 10.26 7.15 11.38
N LEU A 91 9.53 6.04 11.43
CA LEU A 91 10.13 4.71 11.30
C LEU A 91 10.73 4.50 9.91
N ALA A 92 10.05 4.98 8.85
CA ALA A 92 10.56 4.92 7.49
C ALA A 92 11.87 5.68 7.36
N LYS A 93 11.93 6.90 7.88
CA LYS A 93 13.15 7.72 7.88
C LYS A 93 14.27 7.04 8.64
N LYS A 94 13.97 6.46 9.78
CA LYS A 94 14.94 5.73 10.60
C LYS A 94 15.51 4.51 9.87
N GLU A 95 14.69 3.82 9.08
CA GLU A 95 15.12 2.68 8.28
C GLU A 95 15.79 3.09 6.95
N GLY A 96 15.83 4.38 6.65
CA GLY A 96 16.44 4.89 5.43
C GLY A 96 15.55 4.82 4.20
N MET A 97 14.23 4.67 4.37
CA MET A 97 13.29 4.69 3.26
C MET A 97 12.90 6.13 2.93
N GLU A 98 13.16 6.55 1.69
CA GLU A 98 12.68 7.82 1.16
C GLU A 98 11.28 7.62 0.57
N PHE A 99 10.38 8.54 0.81
CA PHE A 99 9.03 8.46 0.26
C PHE A 99 8.49 9.84 -0.10
N SER A 100 7.65 9.88 -1.11
CA SER A 100 6.92 11.10 -1.48
C SER A 100 5.50 10.74 -1.90
N PHE A 101 4.57 11.66 -1.66
CA PHE A 101 3.17 11.54 -2.05
C PHE A 101 2.87 12.51 -3.17
N ILE A 102 2.24 12.01 -4.22
CA ILE A 102 1.88 12.79 -5.41
C ILE A 102 0.37 12.73 -5.55
N GLU A 103 -0.28 13.88 -5.49
CA GLU A 103 -1.72 13.98 -5.70
C GLU A 103 -2.00 14.10 -7.20
N SER A 104 -2.72 13.13 -7.75
CA SER A 104 -3.07 13.15 -9.16
C SER A 104 -4.50 13.65 -9.36
N PRO A 105 -4.72 14.57 -10.31
CA PRO A 105 -6.07 15.02 -10.64
C PRO A 105 -6.81 14.07 -11.58
N LEU A 106 -6.15 13.01 -12.07
CA LEU A 106 -6.74 12.10 -13.04
C LEU A 106 -7.87 11.27 -12.42
N ASP A 107 -8.93 11.08 -13.17
CA ASP A 107 -10.00 10.15 -12.82
C ASP A 107 -9.63 8.78 -13.40
N VAL A 108 -9.43 7.81 -12.51
CA VAL A 108 -9.09 6.43 -12.89
C VAL A 108 -10.25 5.46 -12.68
N GLY A 109 -11.46 6.01 -12.49
CA GLY A 109 -12.68 5.21 -12.37
C GLY A 109 -12.95 4.61 -10.99
N HIS A 110 -12.10 4.89 -9.99
CA HIS A 110 -12.29 4.43 -8.62
C HIS A 110 -11.72 5.47 -7.64
N PRO A 111 -12.40 5.73 -6.50
CA PRO A 111 -11.98 6.80 -5.59
C PRO A 111 -10.76 6.50 -4.74
N ASN A 112 -10.39 5.24 -4.55
CA ASN A 112 -9.37 4.84 -3.59
C ASN A 112 -8.25 4.04 -4.28
N VAL A 113 -7.51 4.71 -5.16
CA VAL A 113 -6.45 4.08 -5.96
C VAL A 113 -5.11 4.69 -5.60
N VAL A 114 -4.08 3.84 -5.53
CA VAL A 114 -2.70 4.26 -5.32
C VAL A 114 -1.78 3.52 -6.29
N ARG A 115 -0.82 4.26 -6.83
CA ARG A 115 0.28 3.73 -7.62
C ARG A 115 1.56 3.81 -6.78
N PHE A 116 2.23 2.67 -6.63
CA PHE A 116 3.52 2.58 -5.96
C PHE A 116 4.62 2.48 -7.01
N ASP A 117 5.53 3.44 -7.04
CA ASP A 117 6.77 3.34 -7.78
C ASP A 117 7.87 3.08 -6.77
N MET A 118 8.37 1.85 -6.74
CA MET A 118 9.31 1.39 -5.71
C MET A 118 10.69 1.15 -6.29
N TYR A 119 11.71 1.53 -5.53
CA TYR A 119 13.11 1.39 -5.91
C TYR A 119 13.91 0.73 -4.78
N ASP A 120 14.82 -0.16 -5.12
CA ASP A 120 15.77 -0.72 -4.15
C ASP A 120 17.12 0.02 -4.20
N GLU A 121 18.08 -0.46 -3.42
CA GLU A 121 19.43 0.12 -3.36
C GLU A 121 20.23 -0.02 -4.65
N HIS A 122 19.80 -0.90 -5.56
CA HIS A 122 20.41 -1.11 -6.87
C HIS A 122 19.61 -0.46 -7.99
N ASN A 123 18.68 0.43 -7.66
CA ASN A 123 17.76 1.09 -8.59
C ASN A 123 16.85 0.13 -9.37
N ARG A 124 16.62 -1.09 -8.83
CA ARG A 124 15.57 -1.95 -9.37
C ARG A 124 14.23 -1.24 -9.14
N HIS A 125 13.47 -1.06 -10.20
CA HIS A 125 12.21 -0.35 -10.16
C HIS A 125 11.03 -1.29 -10.44
N MET A 126 9.98 -1.16 -9.66
CA MET A 126 8.74 -1.87 -9.88
C MET A 126 7.56 -0.94 -9.63
N THR A 127 6.55 -1.04 -10.49
CA THR A 127 5.30 -0.28 -10.35
C THR A 127 4.18 -1.23 -9.97
N VAL A 128 3.42 -0.87 -8.93
CA VAL A 128 2.22 -1.61 -8.50
C VAL A 128 1.08 -0.62 -8.38
N ILE A 129 -0.07 -0.95 -8.96
CA ILE A 129 -1.30 -0.17 -8.80
C ILE A 129 -2.33 -1.04 -8.11
N GLY A 130 -2.94 -0.47 -7.07
CA GLY A 130 -3.98 -1.15 -6.35
C GLY A 130 -5.07 -0.20 -5.88
N ARG A 131 -6.18 -0.78 -5.46
CA ARG A 131 -7.31 -0.01 -4.95
C ARG A 131 -7.91 -0.66 -3.71
N SER A 132 -8.43 0.17 -2.84
CA SER A 132 -9.16 -0.27 -1.66
C SER A 132 -10.65 -0.36 -2.01
N LEU A 133 -11.25 -1.50 -1.72
CA LEU A 133 -12.65 -1.77 -2.04
C LEU A 133 -13.61 -1.49 -0.88
N GLY A 134 -13.06 -1.10 0.28
CA GLY A 134 -13.85 -0.92 1.50
C GLY A 134 -13.83 -2.18 2.38
N GLY A 135 -14.10 -2.00 3.68
CA GLY A 135 -14.06 -3.11 4.65
C GLY A 135 -12.69 -3.77 4.80
N GLY A 136 -11.63 -3.07 4.42
CA GLY A 136 -10.28 -3.62 4.43
C GLY A 136 -9.94 -4.49 3.22
N GLN A 137 -10.87 -4.70 2.30
CA GLN A 137 -10.61 -5.45 1.07
C GLN A 137 -9.84 -4.60 0.08
N ILE A 138 -8.94 -5.24 -0.66
CA ILE A 138 -8.11 -4.58 -1.67
C ILE A 138 -8.07 -5.39 -2.96
N MET A 139 -7.65 -4.73 -4.03
CA MET A 139 -7.39 -5.39 -5.31
C MET A 139 -6.14 -4.77 -5.92
N ILE A 140 -5.19 -5.60 -6.32
CA ILE A 140 -4.07 -5.17 -7.15
C ILE A 140 -4.51 -5.28 -8.60
N THR A 141 -4.41 -4.19 -9.34
CA THR A 141 -4.92 -4.10 -10.71
C THR A 141 -3.83 -4.08 -11.77
N GLU A 142 -2.61 -3.73 -11.39
CA GLU A 142 -1.50 -3.67 -12.34
C GLU A 142 -0.16 -3.87 -11.63
N VAL A 143 0.74 -4.62 -12.28
CA VAL A 143 2.14 -4.77 -11.84
C VAL A 143 3.02 -4.61 -13.07
N ASP A 144 3.92 -3.61 -13.04
CA ASP A 144 4.85 -3.27 -14.13
C ASP A 144 4.17 -3.14 -15.50
N GLY A 145 2.99 -2.52 -15.53
CA GLY A 145 2.22 -2.30 -16.75
C GLY A 145 1.38 -3.48 -17.19
N ASN A 146 1.38 -4.59 -16.46
CA ASN A 146 0.59 -5.78 -16.78
C ASN A 146 -0.69 -5.79 -15.94
N ASP A 147 -1.83 -5.88 -16.60
CA ASP A 147 -3.11 -5.95 -15.91
C ASP A 147 -3.21 -7.20 -15.06
N MET A 148 -3.70 -7.03 -13.85
CA MET A 148 -3.89 -8.11 -12.88
C MET A 148 -5.20 -7.93 -12.13
N SER A 149 -5.64 -8.99 -11.49
CA SER A 149 -6.82 -8.97 -10.64
C SER A 149 -6.53 -9.84 -9.42
N ILE A 150 -5.80 -9.27 -8.46
CA ILE A 150 -5.40 -9.97 -7.24
C ILE A 150 -6.15 -9.34 -6.07
N THR A 151 -7.00 -10.12 -5.46
CA THR A 151 -7.80 -9.70 -4.31
C THR A 151 -7.45 -10.47 -3.05
#